data_731e1df19d71f47ab9b6263f7148bdcf
#
_entry.id   731e1df19d71f47ab9b6263f7148bdcf
#
_cell.length_a   1.000
_cell.length_b   1.000
_cell.length_c   1.000
_cell.angle_alpha   90.00
_cell.angle_beta   90.00
_cell.angle_gamma   90.00
#
_symmetry.space_group_name_H-M   'P 1'
#
loop_
_entity.id
_entity.type
_entity.pdbx_description
1 polymer ?
#
loop_
_entity_poly.entity_id
_entity_poly.type
_entity_poly.pdbx_seq_one_letter_code
_entity_poly.pdbx_strand_id
1 'polypeptide(L)'
;MVDCLSRRKFLELTVVGLIPLGIGHFTPGAFAETRVLKVFKSPSCGCCGAWVDHMRSAGFRVEATDVTDLSPIKNKLGVFPELWACHSAVIDGYVIEGHVPAREVMRLLRDRPKAIGLAVPGMPIGSPGMKQGSRRDPFQVILFSSTRRSVFATYPQQILKSVTNSPTNQQPHPASAA
;
A
#
# COMPACT_ATOMS: atom_id res chain seq x y z
N MET A 1 -19.49 -69.05 -41.14
CA MET A 1 -18.26 -69.52 -41.80
C MET A 1 -17.12 -68.82 -41.06
N VAL A 2 -16.67 -69.62 -40.15
CA VAL A 2 -15.35 -70.26 -39.95
C VAL A 2 -14.24 -69.28 -39.70
N ASP A 3 -13.85 -69.29 -38.44
CA ASP A 3 -12.49 -69.61 -37.94
C ASP A 3 -11.33 -68.67 -38.32
N CYS A 4 -10.55 -68.22 -37.40
CA CYS A 4 -9.46 -68.97 -36.85
C CYS A 4 -8.75 -68.25 -35.70
N LEU A 5 -8.59 -68.97 -34.61
CA LEU A 5 -7.68 -68.71 -33.52
C LEU A 5 -6.23 -68.52 -33.99
N SER A 6 -5.51 -67.59 -33.38
CA SER A 6 -4.08 -67.80 -33.16
C SER A 6 -3.59 -67.09 -31.89
N ARG A 7 -3.30 -67.91 -30.92
CA ARG A 7 -2.53 -67.60 -29.73
C ARG A 7 -1.08 -67.25 -30.13
N ARG A 8 -0.56 -66.15 -29.67
CA ARG A 8 0.88 -66.10 -29.34
C ARG A 8 1.13 -65.30 -28.08
N LYS A 9 1.54 -66.03 -27.08
CA LYS A 9 2.22 -65.56 -25.88
C LYS A 9 3.47 -64.79 -26.28
N PHE A 10 3.69 -63.61 -25.72
CA PHE A 10 5.05 -63.08 -25.60
C PHE A 10 5.20 -62.20 -24.39
N LEU A 11 5.92 -62.74 -23.48
CA LEU A 11 6.97 -62.15 -22.65
C LEU A 11 6.66 -60.89 -21.85
N GLU A 12 6.56 -61.13 -20.56
CA GLU A 12 6.76 -60.14 -19.51
C GLU A 12 8.17 -59.57 -19.60
N LEU A 13 8.28 -58.27 -19.91
CA LEU A 13 9.49 -57.53 -19.70
C LEU A 13 9.22 -56.55 -18.55
N THR A 14 9.65 -56.96 -17.37
CA THR A 14 9.73 -56.10 -16.18
C THR A 14 10.78 -55.02 -16.44
N VAL A 15 10.33 -53.84 -16.84
CA VAL A 15 11.15 -52.62 -16.86
C VAL A 15 11.11 -52.04 -15.44
N VAL A 16 12.18 -52.32 -14.68
CA VAL A 16 12.49 -51.59 -13.46
C VAL A 16 12.77 -50.12 -13.85
N GLY A 17 11.73 -49.28 -13.78
CA GLY A 17 11.85 -47.85 -14.02
C GLY A 17 12.62 -47.20 -12.87
N LEU A 18 13.85 -46.75 -13.16
CA LEU A 18 14.53 -45.76 -12.34
C LEU A 18 13.63 -44.53 -12.19
N ILE A 19 13.21 -44.25 -10.98
CA ILE A 19 12.55 -42.99 -10.59
C ILE A 19 13.67 -41.93 -10.69
N PRO A 20 13.62 -40.95 -11.62
CA PRO A 20 14.51 -39.81 -11.54
C PRO A 20 14.12 -39.01 -10.28
N LEU A 21 15.05 -38.89 -9.33
CA LEU A 21 14.95 -37.88 -8.27
C LEU A 21 14.69 -36.54 -8.95
N GLY A 22 13.47 -36.03 -8.78
CA GLY A 22 13.08 -34.73 -9.27
C GLY A 22 13.97 -33.66 -8.65
N ILE A 23 14.95 -33.18 -9.40
CA ILE A 23 15.62 -31.92 -9.12
C ILE A 23 14.51 -30.89 -9.18
N GLY A 24 14.04 -30.45 -7.99
CA GLY A 24 13.08 -29.36 -7.87
C GLY A 24 13.62 -28.17 -8.65
N HIS A 25 12.97 -27.85 -9.77
CA HIS A 25 13.22 -26.63 -10.48
C HIS A 25 12.80 -25.49 -9.53
N PHE A 26 13.78 -24.94 -8.81
CA PHE A 26 13.64 -23.65 -8.18
C PHE A 26 13.42 -22.68 -9.33
N THR A 27 12.16 -22.38 -9.66
CA THR A 27 11.83 -21.24 -10.50
C THR A 27 12.26 -20.02 -9.73
N PRO A 28 13.30 -19.26 -10.17
CA PRO A 28 13.63 -18.01 -9.56
C PRO A 28 12.36 -17.17 -9.61
N GLY A 29 11.90 -16.72 -8.44
CA GLY A 29 10.67 -15.96 -8.30
C GLY A 29 10.62 -14.86 -9.34
N ALA A 30 9.51 -14.76 -10.05
CA ALA A 30 9.25 -13.69 -10.98
C ALA A 30 9.64 -12.37 -10.27
N PHE A 31 10.65 -11.67 -10.81
CA PHE A 31 11.01 -10.34 -10.36
C PHE A 31 9.72 -9.53 -10.43
N ALA A 32 9.15 -9.21 -9.26
CA ALA A 32 8.00 -8.35 -9.18
C ALA A 32 8.39 -7.07 -9.91
N GLU A 33 7.82 -6.85 -11.09
CA GLU A 33 8.04 -5.65 -11.88
C GLU A 33 7.86 -4.47 -10.93
N THR A 34 8.94 -3.71 -10.72
CA THR A 34 8.96 -2.68 -9.67
C THR A 34 7.99 -1.60 -10.09
N ARG A 35 6.78 -1.64 -9.53
CA ARG A 35 5.69 -0.72 -9.85
C ARG A 35 6.14 0.70 -9.57
N VAL A 36 6.09 1.54 -10.59
CA VAL A 36 6.49 2.94 -10.49
C VAL A 36 5.30 3.79 -10.10
N LEU A 37 5.42 4.51 -9.00
CA LEU A 37 4.48 5.54 -8.56
C LEU A 37 4.88 6.87 -9.22
N LYS A 38 4.12 7.31 -10.22
CA LYS A 38 4.33 8.59 -10.90
C LYS A 38 3.58 9.69 -10.16
N VAL A 39 4.29 10.70 -9.66
CA VAL A 39 3.75 11.78 -8.83
C VAL A 39 3.84 13.12 -9.57
N PHE A 40 2.76 13.87 -9.56
CA PHE A 40 2.66 15.23 -10.08
C PHE A 40 2.42 16.19 -8.92
N LYS A 41 3.34 17.14 -8.68
CA LYS A 41 3.28 18.07 -7.54
C LYS A 41 3.79 19.45 -7.92
N SER A 42 3.45 20.48 -7.14
CA SER A 42 4.09 21.77 -7.26
C SER A 42 5.55 21.71 -6.79
N PRO A 43 6.49 22.41 -7.46
CA PRO A 43 7.89 22.46 -7.03
C PRO A 43 8.06 23.05 -5.62
N SER A 44 7.19 24.00 -5.24
CA SER A 44 7.22 24.66 -3.92
C SER A 44 6.48 23.90 -2.81
N CYS A 45 5.87 22.75 -3.12
CA CYS A 45 5.08 21.99 -2.14
C CYS A 45 5.96 21.10 -1.26
N GLY A 46 6.40 21.61 -0.10
CA GLY A 46 7.24 20.86 0.84
C GLY A 46 6.56 19.62 1.41
N CYS A 47 5.27 19.68 1.76
CA CYS A 47 4.52 18.52 2.26
C CYS A 47 4.37 17.42 1.20
N CYS A 48 4.31 17.77 -0.10
CA CYS A 48 4.30 16.81 -1.19
C CYS A 48 5.65 16.07 -1.28
N GLY A 49 6.77 16.77 -1.10
CA GLY A 49 8.11 16.16 -1.01
C GLY A 49 8.19 15.16 0.14
N ALA A 50 7.72 15.55 1.32
CA ALA A 50 7.68 14.68 2.49
C ALA A 50 6.76 13.45 2.29
N TRP A 51 5.68 13.57 1.52
CA TRP A 51 4.85 12.42 1.14
C TRP A 51 5.59 11.49 0.17
N VAL A 52 6.31 12.03 -0.81
CA VAL A 52 7.17 11.24 -1.72
C VAL A 52 8.18 10.42 -0.93
N ASP A 53 8.83 11.01 0.08
CA ASP A 53 9.79 10.32 0.93
C ASP A 53 9.12 9.25 1.80
N HIS A 54 7.90 9.49 2.28
CA HIS A 54 7.08 8.47 2.96
C HIS A 54 6.82 7.26 2.04
N MET A 55 6.47 7.49 0.76
CA MET A 55 6.24 6.42 -0.20
C MET A 55 7.53 5.65 -0.52
N ARG A 56 8.66 6.34 -0.70
CA ARG A 56 9.97 5.70 -0.90
C ARG A 56 10.37 4.85 0.30
N SER A 57 10.20 5.36 1.51
CA SER A 57 10.49 4.64 2.76
C SER A 57 9.62 3.37 2.93
N ALA A 58 8.44 3.35 2.31
CA ALA A 58 7.56 2.19 2.27
C ALA A 58 7.88 1.21 1.11
N GLY A 59 8.95 1.45 0.35
CA GLY A 59 9.44 0.55 -0.70
C GLY A 59 8.89 0.84 -2.11
N PHE A 60 8.17 1.95 -2.32
CA PHE A 60 7.74 2.33 -3.66
C PHE A 60 8.88 2.96 -4.46
N ARG A 61 9.01 2.55 -5.72
CA ARG A 61 9.79 3.32 -6.69
C ARG A 61 8.98 4.55 -7.11
N VAL A 62 9.48 5.76 -6.80
CA VAL A 62 8.75 7.01 -7.04
C VAL A 62 9.46 7.88 -8.07
N GLU A 63 8.73 8.24 -9.12
CA GLU A 63 9.11 9.24 -10.12
C GLU A 63 8.24 10.48 -9.90
N ALA A 64 8.85 11.59 -9.47
CA ALA A 64 8.15 12.85 -9.21
C ALA A 64 8.43 13.85 -10.31
N THR A 65 7.37 14.49 -10.81
CA THR A 65 7.39 15.55 -11.82
C THR A 65 6.81 16.82 -11.21
N ASP A 66 7.55 17.90 -11.30
CA ASP A 66 7.08 19.21 -10.87
C ASP A 66 6.20 19.85 -11.95
N VAL A 67 5.04 20.36 -11.50
CA VAL A 67 4.00 20.95 -12.36
C VAL A 67 3.48 22.21 -11.70
N THR A 68 3.37 23.28 -12.46
CA THR A 68 2.88 24.59 -11.95
C THR A 68 1.36 24.62 -11.77
N ASP A 69 0.60 23.96 -12.66
CA ASP A 69 -0.86 23.82 -12.55
C ASP A 69 -1.26 22.35 -12.63
N LEU A 70 -1.81 21.83 -11.55
CA LEU A 70 -2.27 20.46 -11.44
C LEU A 70 -3.70 20.25 -11.93
N SER A 71 -4.47 21.31 -12.14
CA SER A 71 -5.88 21.22 -12.50
C SER A 71 -6.14 20.40 -13.77
N PRO A 72 -5.40 20.59 -14.87
CA PRO A 72 -5.58 19.79 -16.07
C PRO A 72 -5.29 18.30 -15.85
N ILE A 73 -4.29 18.00 -15.02
CA ILE A 73 -3.91 16.61 -14.69
C ILE A 73 -5.01 15.95 -13.87
N LYS A 74 -5.51 16.62 -12.81
CA LYS A 74 -6.59 16.11 -11.95
C LYS A 74 -7.86 15.84 -12.75
N ASN A 75 -8.23 16.75 -13.65
CA ASN A 75 -9.37 16.58 -14.54
C ASN A 75 -9.19 15.37 -15.46
N LYS A 76 -8.02 15.24 -16.10
CA LYS A 76 -7.69 14.09 -16.96
C LYS A 76 -7.71 12.76 -16.21
N LEU A 77 -7.29 12.75 -14.94
CA LEU A 77 -7.29 11.59 -14.07
C LEU A 77 -8.69 11.28 -13.48
N GLY A 78 -9.69 12.12 -13.74
CA GLY A 78 -11.06 11.92 -13.24
C GLY A 78 -11.20 12.16 -11.74
N VAL A 79 -10.33 12.99 -11.15
CA VAL A 79 -10.43 13.39 -9.76
C VAL A 79 -11.48 14.48 -9.62
N PHE A 80 -12.48 14.25 -8.81
CA PHE A 80 -13.54 15.24 -8.55
C PHE A 80 -12.98 16.44 -7.78
N PRO A 81 -13.43 17.68 -8.06
CA PRO A 81 -12.93 18.88 -7.40
C PRO A 81 -12.97 18.82 -5.86
N GLU A 82 -14.01 18.22 -5.29
CA GLU A 82 -14.14 18.06 -3.84
C GLU A 82 -13.15 17.06 -3.20
N LEU A 83 -12.46 16.26 -4.00
CA LEU A 83 -11.41 15.35 -3.56
C LEU A 83 -10.01 15.94 -3.76
N TRP A 84 -9.87 17.09 -4.39
CA TRP A 84 -8.58 17.66 -4.72
C TRP A 84 -7.74 17.92 -3.47
N ALA A 85 -6.47 17.61 -3.58
CA ALA A 85 -5.44 17.87 -2.59
C ALA A 85 -4.21 18.51 -3.28
N CYS A 86 -3.06 18.54 -2.63
CA CYS A 86 -1.89 19.27 -3.12
C CYS A 86 -1.07 18.53 -4.20
N HIS A 87 -1.30 17.25 -4.42
CA HIS A 87 -0.64 16.45 -5.46
C HIS A 87 -1.51 15.30 -5.93
N SER A 88 -1.19 14.78 -7.12
CA SER A 88 -1.81 13.57 -7.66
C SER A 88 -0.72 12.58 -8.05
N ALA A 89 -1.00 11.29 -7.92
CA ALA A 89 -0.09 10.25 -8.37
C ALA A 89 -0.84 9.14 -9.10
N VAL A 90 -0.10 8.33 -9.87
CA VAL A 90 -0.65 7.18 -10.60
C VAL A 90 0.25 5.98 -10.39
N ILE A 91 -0.36 4.83 -10.09
CA ILE A 91 0.31 3.54 -9.96
C ILE A 91 -0.63 2.42 -10.43
N ASP A 92 -0.17 1.54 -11.32
CA ASP A 92 -0.94 0.41 -11.86
C ASP A 92 -2.35 0.79 -12.37
N GLY A 93 -2.50 1.99 -12.93
CA GLY A 93 -3.78 2.50 -13.41
C GLY A 93 -4.66 3.15 -12.33
N TYR A 94 -4.30 3.05 -11.05
CA TYR A 94 -4.99 3.76 -9.96
C TYR A 94 -4.46 5.17 -9.76
N VAL A 95 -5.36 6.07 -9.44
CA VAL A 95 -5.05 7.45 -9.03
C VAL A 95 -4.94 7.51 -7.51
N ILE A 96 -3.91 8.19 -7.04
CA ILE A 96 -3.70 8.50 -5.61
C ILE A 96 -3.70 10.02 -5.47
N GLU A 97 -4.71 10.55 -4.80
CA GLU A 97 -4.89 11.99 -4.61
C GLU A 97 -4.56 12.40 -3.19
N GLY A 98 -3.59 13.29 -3.03
CA GLY A 98 -3.19 13.83 -1.74
C GLY A 98 -2.44 12.83 -0.84
N HIS A 99 -2.50 13.07 0.46
CA HIS A 99 -1.64 12.45 1.47
C HIS A 99 -2.11 11.04 1.91
N VAL A 100 -2.42 10.18 0.94
CA VAL A 100 -2.84 8.78 1.19
C VAL A 100 -1.69 7.99 1.82
N PRO A 101 -1.91 7.31 2.96
CA PRO A 101 -0.87 6.49 3.58
C PRO A 101 -0.43 5.31 2.70
N ALA A 102 0.86 5.02 2.68
CA ALA A 102 1.45 3.96 1.86
C ALA A 102 0.79 2.59 2.09
N ARG A 103 0.40 2.26 3.33
CA ARG A 103 -0.31 1.01 3.66
C ARG A 103 -1.65 0.89 2.93
N GLU A 104 -2.35 2.01 2.71
CA GLU A 104 -3.62 2.00 2.00
C GLU A 104 -3.42 1.86 0.49
N VAL A 105 -2.34 2.44 -0.04
CA VAL A 105 -1.94 2.20 -1.43
C VAL A 105 -1.56 0.72 -1.64
N MET A 106 -0.79 0.11 -0.74
CA MET A 106 -0.48 -1.31 -0.80
C MET A 106 -1.75 -2.17 -0.75
N ARG A 107 -2.72 -1.81 0.11
CA ARG A 107 -4.00 -2.51 0.22
C ARG A 107 -4.80 -2.39 -1.07
N LEU A 108 -4.88 -1.19 -1.67
CA LEU A 108 -5.52 -0.96 -2.97
C LEU A 108 -4.93 -1.86 -4.06
N LEU A 109 -3.60 -1.92 -4.13
CA LEU A 109 -2.88 -2.70 -5.14
C LEU A 109 -3.03 -4.22 -4.94
N ARG A 110 -3.22 -4.68 -3.72
CA ARG A 110 -3.49 -6.09 -3.40
C ARG A 110 -4.93 -6.46 -3.70
N ASP A 111 -5.89 -5.64 -3.26
CA ASP A 111 -7.33 -5.95 -3.29
C ASP A 111 -7.94 -5.64 -4.67
N ARG A 112 -7.31 -4.79 -5.47
CA ARG A 112 -7.65 -4.40 -6.85
C ARG A 112 -9.14 -4.11 -7.08
N PRO A 113 -9.78 -3.27 -6.25
CA PRO A 113 -11.20 -2.95 -6.42
C PRO A 113 -11.44 -2.21 -7.74
N LYS A 114 -12.66 -2.36 -8.30
CA LYS A 114 -13.09 -1.60 -9.48
C LYS A 114 -13.34 -0.14 -9.09
N ALA A 115 -12.32 0.69 -9.18
CA ALA A 115 -12.32 2.10 -8.81
C ALA A 115 -11.34 2.90 -9.67
N ILE A 116 -11.43 4.23 -9.63
CA ILE A 116 -10.42 5.12 -10.20
C ILE A 116 -9.22 5.20 -9.25
N GLY A 117 -9.45 5.30 -7.94
CA GLY A 117 -8.34 5.41 -6.99
C GLY A 117 -8.74 5.73 -5.57
N LEU A 118 -7.76 6.23 -4.81
CA LEU A 118 -7.89 6.70 -3.43
C LEU A 118 -7.62 8.20 -3.33
N ALA A 119 -8.34 8.85 -2.42
CA ALA A 119 -8.12 10.26 -2.09
C ALA A 119 -8.09 10.51 -0.59
N VAL A 120 -7.23 11.43 -0.16
CA VAL A 120 -7.32 12.13 1.12
C VAL A 120 -7.58 13.59 0.79
N PRO A 121 -8.85 14.06 0.85
CA PRO A 121 -9.20 15.42 0.53
C PRO A 121 -8.52 16.42 1.45
N GLY A 122 -8.10 17.56 0.90
CA GLY A 122 -7.42 18.59 1.65
C GLY A 122 -6.02 18.20 2.13
N MET A 123 -5.64 18.69 3.30
CA MET A 123 -4.30 18.49 3.87
C MET A 123 -4.40 18.27 5.38
N PRO A 124 -5.00 17.17 5.86
CA PRO A 124 -5.19 16.94 7.29
C PRO A 124 -3.85 16.78 8.02
N ILE A 125 -3.68 17.53 9.12
CA ILE A 125 -2.47 17.44 9.94
C ILE A 125 -2.34 16.03 10.52
N GLY A 126 -1.14 15.44 10.38
CA GLY A 126 -0.88 14.07 10.81
C GLY A 126 -1.02 13.01 9.72
N SER A 127 -1.59 13.35 8.55
CA SER A 127 -1.43 12.49 7.37
C SER A 127 0.05 12.45 6.92
N PRO A 128 0.49 11.43 6.18
CA PRO A 128 1.88 11.31 5.74
C PRO A 128 2.37 12.57 5.00
N GLY A 129 3.48 13.13 5.44
CA GLY A 129 4.02 14.40 4.90
C GLY A 129 3.45 15.66 5.56
N MET A 130 2.37 15.56 6.36
CA MET A 130 1.69 16.68 7.03
C MET A 130 1.92 16.68 8.54
N LYS A 131 3.16 16.47 8.98
CA LYS A 131 3.49 16.51 10.42
C LYS A 131 3.61 17.95 10.92
N GLN A 132 2.88 18.29 11.99
CA GLN A 132 2.99 19.54 12.72
C GLN A 132 2.96 19.23 14.22
N GLY A 133 4.12 19.11 14.85
CA GLY A 133 4.25 18.74 16.25
C GLY A 133 3.51 17.45 16.59
N SER A 134 2.77 17.47 17.70
CA SER A 134 1.96 16.32 18.17
C SER A 134 0.51 16.34 17.65
N ARG A 135 0.09 17.40 16.98
CA ARG A 135 -1.28 17.51 16.46
C ARG A 135 -1.57 16.46 15.41
N ARG A 136 -2.76 15.85 15.49
CA ARG A 136 -3.29 14.90 14.51
C ARG A 136 -4.77 15.20 14.32
N ASP A 137 -5.15 15.55 13.10
CA ASP A 137 -6.57 15.71 12.73
C ASP A 137 -7.13 14.35 12.31
N PRO A 138 -8.40 14.07 12.57
CA PRO A 138 -9.05 12.90 12.01
C PRO A 138 -9.20 13.06 10.49
N PHE A 139 -9.01 11.98 9.73
CA PHE A 139 -9.24 12.01 8.30
C PHE A 139 -9.70 10.65 7.76
N GLN A 140 -10.23 10.66 6.57
CA GLN A 140 -10.66 9.48 5.86
C GLN A 140 -9.88 9.33 4.55
N VAL A 141 -9.63 8.10 4.19
CA VAL A 141 -9.20 7.72 2.84
C VAL A 141 -10.45 7.31 2.08
N ILE A 142 -10.71 7.95 0.97
CA ILE A 142 -11.88 7.75 0.13
C ILE A 142 -11.51 6.91 -1.08
N LEU A 143 -12.19 5.79 -1.28
CA LEU A 143 -12.18 5.05 -2.54
C LEU A 143 -13.19 5.72 -3.48
N PHE A 144 -12.76 6.10 -4.69
CA PHE A 144 -13.63 6.76 -5.65
C PHE A 144 -13.63 6.10 -7.03
N SER A 145 -14.78 6.13 -7.66
CA SER A 145 -15.01 5.74 -9.05
C SER A 145 -15.74 6.88 -9.78
N SER A 146 -16.07 6.71 -11.04
CA SER A 146 -16.84 7.72 -11.80
C SER A 146 -18.22 8.06 -11.20
N THR A 147 -18.81 7.14 -10.42
CA THR A 147 -20.19 7.28 -9.91
C THR A 147 -20.32 7.12 -8.39
N ARG A 148 -19.29 6.62 -7.72
CA ARG A 148 -19.39 6.27 -6.29
C ARG A 148 -18.16 6.73 -5.52
N ARG A 149 -18.40 7.15 -4.28
CA ARG A 149 -17.37 7.40 -3.25
C ARG A 149 -17.72 6.61 -2.01
N SER A 150 -16.74 6.01 -1.38
CA SER A 150 -16.91 5.26 -0.14
C SER A 150 -15.68 5.40 0.75
N VAL A 151 -15.88 5.31 2.05
CA VAL A 151 -14.76 5.32 3.01
C VAL A 151 -13.98 4.03 2.84
N PHE A 152 -12.71 4.14 2.49
CA PHE A 152 -11.76 3.03 2.41
C PHE A 152 -11.07 2.79 3.74
N ALA A 153 -10.63 3.86 4.43
CA ALA A 153 -10.04 3.80 5.75
C ALA A 153 -10.38 5.05 6.56
N THR A 154 -10.43 4.92 7.88
CA THR A 154 -10.63 6.02 8.82
C THR A 154 -9.42 6.13 9.75
N TYR A 155 -8.95 7.35 9.92
CA TYR A 155 -7.86 7.72 10.81
C TYR A 155 -8.45 8.64 11.88
N PRO A 156 -8.74 8.12 13.08
CA PRO A 156 -9.27 8.93 14.16
C PRO A 156 -8.21 9.89 14.70
N GLN A 157 -8.65 10.95 15.36
CA GLN A 157 -7.75 11.83 16.11
C GLN A 157 -6.97 11.00 17.14
N GLN A 158 -5.65 11.01 17.08
CA GLN A 158 -4.81 10.39 18.09
C GLN A 158 -4.48 11.45 19.15
N ILE A 159 -5.16 11.40 20.29
CA ILE A 159 -4.71 12.10 21.49
C ILE A 159 -3.55 11.27 22.02
N LEU A 160 -2.32 11.75 21.86
CA LEU A 160 -1.19 11.19 22.59
C LEU A 160 -1.49 11.40 24.07
N LYS A 161 -1.96 10.34 24.76
CA LYS A 161 -1.96 10.32 26.23
C LYS A 161 -0.50 10.47 26.62
N SER A 162 -0.13 11.64 27.14
CA SER A 162 1.14 11.82 27.83
C SER A 162 1.14 10.76 28.94
N VAL A 163 2.03 9.80 28.84
CA VAL A 163 2.26 8.82 29.90
C VAL A 163 2.96 9.59 31.02
N THR A 164 2.18 10.25 31.87
CA THR A 164 2.62 10.69 33.21
C THR A 164 2.53 9.48 34.13
N ASN A 165 3.37 8.46 33.88
CA ASN A 165 3.72 7.48 34.88
C ASN A 165 5.02 7.95 35.54
N SER A 166 4.92 8.93 36.43
CA SER A 166 5.86 9.02 37.53
C SER A 166 5.34 8.12 38.64
N PRO A 167 5.99 7.02 38.95
CA PRO A 167 5.74 6.38 40.24
C PRO A 167 6.31 7.30 41.31
N THR A 168 5.41 7.89 42.07
CA THR A 168 5.76 8.56 43.35
C THR A 168 6.33 7.50 44.26
N ASN A 169 7.67 7.38 44.25
CA ASN A 169 8.40 6.60 45.26
C ASN A 169 8.33 7.41 46.58
N GLN A 170 7.26 7.21 47.34
CA GLN A 170 7.19 7.60 48.76
C GLN A 170 7.90 6.51 49.54
N GLN A 171 9.21 6.69 49.76
CA GLN A 171 9.90 5.96 50.80
C GLN A 171 9.42 6.50 52.17
N PRO A 172 8.91 5.66 53.07
CA PRO A 172 8.67 6.05 54.43
C PRO A 172 10.00 6.23 55.16
N HIS A 173 10.20 7.44 55.69
CA HIS A 173 11.31 7.71 56.62
C HIS A 173 11.13 6.86 57.89
N PRO A 174 12.18 6.16 58.37
CA PRO A 174 12.14 5.53 59.67
C PRO A 174 12.13 6.58 60.76
N ALA A 175 11.17 6.50 61.65
CA ALA A 175 11.08 7.30 62.85
C ALA A 175 12.31 7.02 63.73
N SER A 176 13.03 8.09 64.06
CA SER A 176 14.11 8.08 65.06
C SER A 176 13.49 7.94 66.43
N ALA A 177 13.80 6.85 67.12
CA ALA A 177 13.51 6.67 68.54
C ALA A 177 14.65 7.32 69.33
N ALA A 178 14.31 8.22 70.26
CA ALA A 178 15.10 8.65 71.41
C ALA A 178 14.32 8.30 72.66
#